data_f8daed62877dfb530b79a850e4575f71
#
_entry.id   f8daed62877dfb530b79a850e4575f71
#
_cell.length_a   1.000
_cell.length_b   1.000
_cell.length_c   1.000
_cell.angle_alpha   90.00
_cell.angle_beta   90.00
_cell.angle_gamma   90.00
#
_symmetry.space_group_name_H-M   'P 1'
#
loop_
_entity.id
_entity.type
_entity.pdbx_description
1 polymer ?
#
loop_
_entity_poly.entity_id
_entity_poly.type
_entity_poly.pdbx_seq_one_letter_code
_entity_poly.pdbx_strand_id
1 'polypeptide(L)'
;LRRQRQMCIRDRSIPVPPDSAKIEFTDEQLRRVAGKVNLNNPDYLLLDNFGPRELSDNGSMWNKAGADGRLLAELESYTAASEAAKSGKLTDEQLEGLRKLSTPFYAKAVEARRDRMAAVMRSEAAKRIVPTPDVAPDKLLDAIVAPHKGKVVMVDLWNTWCGPCRAAIKENEPLKDSELSSDYIVWVYIADDSSPIESYLEMIPDIRGIHYRLMPEQISAIRSRFGVDGIPYYILVGRDGKAEGRPDLRDRDKYRKAILDAVANK
;
A
#
# COMPACT_ATOMS: atom_id res chain seq x y z
N LEU A 1 2.60 -11.42 -13.08
CA LEU A 1 1.74 -11.56 -11.89
C LEU A 1 1.41 -13.04 -11.57
N ARG A 2 1.01 -13.87 -12.56
CA ARG A 2 0.79 -15.33 -12.33
C ARG A 2 2.09 -16.07 -11.96
N ARG A 3 3.23 -15.75 -12.54
CA ARG A 3 4.52 -16.42 -12.22
C ARG A 3 5.06 -16.05 -10.83
N GLN A 4 4.87 -14.84 -10.35
CA GLN A 4 5.31 -14.46 -9.00
C GLN A 4 4.42 -15.06 -7.90
N ARG A 5 3.10 -15.18 -8.11
CA ARG A 5 2.23 -15.92 -7.18
C ARG A 5 2.60 -17.40 -7.12
N GLN A 6 2.98 -18.03 -8.24
CA GLN A 6 3.45 -19.42 -8.25
C GLN A 6 4.78 -19.64 -7.51
N MET A 7 5.69 -18.64 -7.49
CA MET A 7 6.96 -18.77 -6.75
C MET A 7 6.77 -18.70 -5.22
N CYS A 8 5.84 -17.88 -4.71
CA CYS A 8 5.57 -17.83 -3.27
C CYS A 8 4.85 -19.08 -2.73
N ILE A 9 4.14 -19.83 -3.60
CA ILE A 9 3.41 -21.04 -3.20
C ILE A 9 4.31 -22.28 -3.31
N ARG A 10 5.32 -22.29 -4.18
CA ARG A 10 6.18 -23.45 -4.42
C ARG A 10 7.20 -23.74 -3.31
N ASP A 11 7.49 -22.80 -2.44
CA ASP A 11 8.50 -22.95 -1.38
C ASP A 11 7.94 -23.42 -0.03
N ARG A 12 6.66 -23.78 0.01
CA ARG A 12 6.08 -24.51 1.14
C ARG A 12 5.65 -25.88 0.62
N SER A 13 6.33 -26.92 1.09
CA SER A 13 6.08 -28.34 0.83
C SER A 13 4.73 -28.84 1.34
N ILE A 14 3.65 -28.13 1.03
CA ILE A 14 2.29 -28.55 1.29
C ILE A 14 1.76 -29.08 -0.06
N PRO A 15 1.42 -30.39 -0.17
CA PRO A 15 0.77 -30.90 -1.37
C PRO A 15 -0.53 -30.13 -1.62
N VAL A 16 -0.65 -29.49 -2.76
CA VAL A 16 -1.93 -28.92 -3.19
C VAL A 16 -2.79 -30.09 -3.66
N PRO A 17 -3.97 -30.33 -3.04
CA PRO A 17 -4.88 -31.38 -3.50
C PRO A 17 -5.34 -31.08 -4.93
N PRO A 18 -5.65 -32.11 -5.75
CA PRO A 18 -6.26 -31.88 -7.06
C PRO A 18 -7.57 -31.11 -6.92
N ASP A 19 -7.90 -30.28 -7.92
CA ASP A 19 -9.04 -29.34 -7.94
C ASP A 19 -10.42 -29.92 -7.59
N SER A 20 -10.56 -31.23 -7.49
CA SER A 20 -11.77 -31.97 -7.13
C SER A 20 -11.83 -32.43 -5.67
N ALA A 21 -10.78 -32.22 -4.86
CA ALA A 21 -10.78 -32.65 -3.47
C ALA A 21 -11.53 -31.63 -2.60
N LYS A 22 -12.70 -32.01 -2.09
CA LYS A 22 -13.39 -31.27 -1.03
C LYS A 22 -12.53 -31.37 0.25
N ILE A 23 -11.97 -30.26 0.68
CA ILE A 23 -11.30 -30.16 1.98
C ILE A 23 -12.42 -29.92 3.00
N GLU A 24 -12.81 -30.96 3.71
CA GLU A 24 -13.69 -30.85 4.87
C GLU A 24 -12.80 -30.71 6.11
N PHE A 25 -12.87 -29.57 6.76
CA PHE A 25 -12.23 -29.39 8.06
C PHE A 25 -13.13 -29.95 9.15
N THR A 26 -12.59 -30.80 10.00
CA THR A 26 -13.31 -31.25 11.20
C THR A 26 -13.37 -30.12 12.22
N ASP A 27 -14.39 -30.13 13.10
CA ASP A 27 -14.49 -29.18 14.20
C ASP A 27 -13.23 -29.11 15.06
N GLU A 28 -12.53 -30.22 15.21
CA GLU A 28 -11.27 -30.29 15.95
C GLU A 28 -10.14 -29.55 15.23
N GLN A 29 -10.07 -29.63 13.89
CA GLN A 29 -9.10 -28.88 13.10
C GLN A 29 -9.38 -27.38 13.15
N LEU A 30 -10.66 -26.98 13.08
CA LEU A 30 -11.07 -25.59 13.23
C LEU A 30 -10.76 -25.04 14.63
N ARG A 31 -11.00 -25.83 15.69
CA ARG A 31 -10.61 -25.46 17.07
C ARG A 31 -9.09 -25.36 17.24
N ARG A 32 -8.30 -26.21 16.60
CA ARG A 32 -6.84 -26.14 16.61
C ARG A 32 -6.30 -24.90 15.94
N VAL A 33 -6.90 -24.47 14.84
CA VAL A 33 -6.56 -23.22 14.15
C VAL A 33 -6.99 -22.03 15.02
N ALA A 34 -8.21 -22.01 15.53
CA ALA A 34 -8.70 -20.98 16.41
C ALA A 34 -7.90 -20.85 17.72
N GLY A 35 -7.43 -21.99 18.29
CA GLY A 35 -6.59 -21.96 19.49
C GLY A 35 -5.15 -21.48 19.26
N LYS A 36 -4.69 -21.40 18.02
CA LYS A 36 -3.38 -20.85 17.66
C LYS A 36 -3.44 -19.37 17.25
N VAL A 37 -4.63 -18.85 16.99
CA VAL A 37 -4.85 -17.45 16.69
C VAL A 37 -4.89 -16.71 18.03
N ASN A 38 -3.91 -15.86 18.28
CA ASN A 38 -3.94 -14.99 19.45
C ASN A 38 -5.00 -13.91 19.23
N LEU A 39 -6.23 -14.19 19.64
CA LEU A 39 -7.37 -13.30 19.51
C LEU A 39 -7.18 -11.97 20.28
N ASN A 40 -6.15 -11.87 21.12
CA ASN A 40 -5.78 -10.64 21.81
C ASN A 40 -4.85 -9.74 20.97
N ASN A 41 -4.35 -10.23 19.83
CA ASN A 41 -3.59 -9.41 18.90
C ASN A 41 -4.47 -9.03 17.69
N PRO A 42 -4.96 -7.79 17.61
CA PRO A 42 -5.82 -7.32 16.51
C PRO A 42 -5.15 -7.38 15.15
N ASP A 43 -3.81 -7.51 15.09
CA ASP A 43 -3.05 -7.59 13.84
C ASP A 43 -3.07 -9.01 13.23
N TYR A 44 -3.58 -10.01 13.94
CA TYR A 44 -3.64 -11.42 13.51
C TYR A 44 -5.02 -11.88 13.06
N LEU A 45 -5.91 -10.99 12.72
CA LEU A 45 -7.16 -11.40 12.11
C LEU A 45 -6.88 -11.91 10.69
N LEU A 46 -7.03 -13.22 10.51
CA LEU A 46 -7.02 -13.91 9.21
C LEU A 46 -7.92 -13.19 8.18
N LEU A 47 -8.89 -12.43 8.64
CA LEU A 47 -9.82 -11.62 7.85
C LEU A 47 -9.16 -10.45 7.12
N ASP A 48 -8.02 -9.93 7.60
CA ASP A 48 -7.29 -8.87 6.87
C ASP A 48 -6.62 -9.37 5.58
N ASN A 49 -6.50 -10.69 5.41
CA ASN A 49 -5.97 -11.32 4.21
C ASN A 49 -7.04 -11.78 3.20
N PHE A 50 -8.31 -11.74 3.59
CA PHE A 50 -9.44 -12.03 2.71
C PHE A 50 -10.14 -10.72 2.34
N GLY A 51 -9.93 -10.25 1.11
CA GLY A 51 -10.66 -9.09 0.62
C GLY A 51 -12.16 -9.37 0.47
N PRO A 52 -13.02 -8.33 0.43
CA PRO A 52 -14.46 -8.45 0.25
C PRO A 52 -14.88 -9.30 -0.96
N ARG A 53 -14.06 -9.31 -2.02
CA ARG A 53 -14.29 -10.13 -3.21
C ARG A 53 -14.17 -11.63 -2.96
N GLU A 54 -13.21 -12.04 -2.15
CA GLU A 54 -13.00 -13.47 -1.86
C GLU A 54 -14.10 -14.03 -0.95
N LEU A 55 -14.69 -13.18 -0.10
CA LEU A 55 -15.84 -13.54 0.70
C LEU A 55 -17.14 -13.65 -0.14
N SER A 56 -17.34 -12.77 -1.13
CA SER A 56 -18.52 -12.79 -2.00
C SER A 56 -18.51 -13.99 -2.97
N ASP A 57 -17.35 -14.32 -3.55
CA ASP A 57 -17.22 -15.45 -4.49
C ASP A 57 -17.32 -16.80 -3.79
N ASN A 58 -17.04 -16.87 -2.49
CA ASN A 58 -17.18 -18.06 -1.66
C ASN A 58 -18.51 -18.14 -0.88
N GLY A 59 -19.44 -17.24 -1.14
CA GLY A 59 -20.76 -17.23 -0.47
C GLY A 59 -21.48 -18.57 -0.50
N SER A 60 -21.29 -19.39 -1.55
CA SER A 60 -21.82 -20.75 -1.65
C SER A 60 -21.19 -21.72 -0.64
N MET A 61 -19.95 -21.50 -0.23
CA MET A 61 -19.23 -22.34 0.74
C MET A 61 -19.72 -22.07 2.17
N TRP A 62 -19.95 -20.82 2.52
CA TRP A 62 -20.47 -20.43 3.83
C TRP A 62 -21.95 -20.84 4.02
N ASN A 63 -22.76 -20.73 2.97
CA ASN A 63 -24.12 -21.24 2.97
C ASN A 63 -24.18 -22.78 3.14
N LYS A 64 -23.19 -23.51 2.62
CA LYS A 64 -23.08 -24.97 2.80
C LYS A 64 -22.55 -25.35 4.18
N ALA A 65 -21.78 -24.47 4.83
CA ALA A 65 -21.27 -24.69 6.18
C ALA A 65 -22.31 -24.42 7.29
N GLY A 66 -23.55 -24.05 6.93
CA GLY A 66 -24.60 -23.75 7.90
C GLY A 66 -24.33 -22.47 8.72
N ALA A 67 -23.41 -21.63 8.25
CA ALA A 67 -23.21 -20.31 8.82
C ALA A 67 -24.49 -19.50 8.60
N ASP A 68 -25.10 -18.98 9.69
CA ASP A 68 -26.26 -18.12 9.55
C ASP A 68 -25.83 -16.82 8.84
N GLY A 69 -26.71 -16.25 8.01
CA GLY A 69 -26.41 -15.03 7.26
C GLY A 69 -26.03 -13.83 8.14
N ARG A 70 -26.27 -13.93 9.43
CA ARG A 70 -25.90 -12.95 10.43
C ARG A 70 -24.38 -12.81 10.59
N LEU A 71 -23.63 -13.92 10.65
CA LEU A 71 -22.17 -13.87 10.78
C LEU A 71 -21.53 -13.18 9.55
N LEU A 72 -22.05 -13.47 8.35
CA LEU A 72 -21.57 -12.81 7.14
C LEU A 72 -21.84 -11.30 7.15
N ALA A 73 -23.04 -10.88 7.57
CA ALA A 73 -23.40 -9.47 7.69
C ALA A 73 -22.54 -8.75 8.75
N GLU A 74 -22.21 -9.42 9.87
CA GLU A 74 -21.30 -8.89 10.87
C GLU A 74 -19.87 -8.73 10.32
N LEU A 75 -19.37 -9.71 9.56
CA LEU A 75 -18.07 -9.65 8.91
C LEU A 75 -17.98 -8.56 7.84
N GLU A 76 -19.03 -8.38 7.03
CA GLU A 76 -19.10 -7.30 6.06
C GLU A 76 -19.05 -5.93 6.74
N SER A 77 -19.83 -5.75 7.80
CA SER A 77 -19.86 -4.53 8.60
C SER A 77 -18.50 -4.24 9.23
N TYR A 78 -17.84 -5.26 9.80
CA TYR A 78 -16.51 -5.17 10.35
C TYR A 78 -15.47 -4.79 9.28
N THR A 79 -15.48 -5.45 8.12
CA THR A 79 -14.54 -5.20 7.05
C THR A 79 -14.66 -3.76 6.54
N ALA A 80 -15.88 -3.30 6.28
CA ALA A 80 -16.12 -1.93 5.83
C ALA A 80 -15.65 -0.88 6.84
N ALA A 81 -15.96 -1.07 8.12
CA ALA A 81 -15.52 -0.16 9.19
C ALA A 81 -14.01 -0.22 9.42
N SER A 82 -13.40 -1.40 9.29
CA SER A 82 -11.95 -1.60 9.41
C SER A 82 -11.18 -0.87 8.31
N GLU A 83 -11.64 -0.96 7.06
CA GLU A 83 -11.05 -0.20 5.94
C GLU A 83 -11.26 1.31 6.11
N ALA A 84 -12.45 1.73 6.57
CA ALA A 84 -12.70 3.13 6.89
C ALA A 84 -11.77 3.65 8.00
N ALA A 85 -11.48 2.83 9.02
CA ALA A 85 -10.52 3.17 10.08
C ALA A 85 -9.09 3.32 9.55
N LYS A 86 -8.64 2.44 8.65
CA LYS A 86 -7.31 2.53 8.00
C LYS A 86 -7.15 3.83 7.19
N SER A 87 -8.21 4.29 6.55
CA SER A 87 -8.21 5.49 5.73
C SER A 87 -8.56 6.78 6.48
N GLY A 88 -8.81 6.70 7.79
CA GLY A 88 -9.25 7.83 8.60
C GLY A 88 -10.68 8.31 8.32
N LYS A 89 -11.47 7.50 7.62
CA LYS A 89 -12.86 7.82 7.20
C LYS A 89 -13.92 7.10 8.03
N LEU A 90 -13.55 6.47 9.14
CA LEU A 90 -14.50 5.79 10.01
C LEU A 90 -15.50 6.80 10.59
N THR A 91 -16.79 6.52 10.40
CA THR A 91 -17.88 7.35 10.96
C THR A 91 -18.33 6.81 12.31
N ASP A 92 -18.91 7.69 13.14
CA ASP A 92 -19.50 7.27 14.42
C ASP A 92 -20.66 6.30 14.20
N GLU A 93 -21.43 6.47 13.11
CA GLU A 93 -22.53 5.58 12.74
C GLU A 93 -22.02 4.14 12.46
N GLN A 94 -20.93 4.00 11.72
CA GLN A 94 -20.31 2.70 11.48
C GLN A 94 -19.84 2.04 12.78
N LEU A 95 -19.23 2.81 13.66
CA LEU A 95 -18.77 2.30 14.95
C LEU A 95 -19.94 1.90 15.88
N GLU A 96 -20.98 2.71 15.94
CA GLU A 96 -22.20 2.37 16.70
C GLU A 96 -22.92 1.14 16.11
N GLY A 97 -22.87 1.00 14.76
CA GLY A 97 -23.35 -0.22 14.11
C GLY A 97 -22.61 -1.46 14.62
N LEU A 98 -21.29 -1.41 14.68
CA LEU A 98 -20.47 -2.52 15.20
C LEU A 98 -20.72 -2.84 16.68
N ARG A 99 -20.98 -1.82 17.52
CA ARG A 99 -21.28 -2.01 18.94
C ARG A 99 -22.59 -2.77 19.19
N LYS A 100 -23.51 -2.73 18.22
CA LYS A 100 -24.80 -3.44 18.28
C LYS A 100 -24.71 -4.89 17.80
N LEU A 101 -23.59 -5.31 17.23
CA LEU A 101 -23.39 -6.67 16.76
C LEU A 101 -23.27 -7.66 17.94
N SER A 102 -23.57 -8.92 17.67
CA SER A 102 -23.48 -9.98 18.66
C SER A 102 -22.04 -10.27 19.12
N THR A 103 -21.06 -9.85 18.33
CA THR A 103 -19.64 -10.05 18.59
C THR A 103 -18.97 -8.73 19.01
N PRO A 104 -18.84 -8.45 20.33
CA PRO A 104 -18.26 -7.18 20.83
C PRO A 104 -16.82 -6.93 20.41
N PHE A 105 -16.12 -7.96 19.97
CA PHE A 105 -14.74 -7.90 19.51
C PHE A 105 -14.58 -6.95 18.31
N TYR A 106 -15.51 -6.94 17.37
CA TYR A 106 -15.41 -6.14 16.15
C TYR A 106 -15.32 -4.64 16.44
N ALA A 107 -16.17 -4.13 17.31
CA ALA A 107 -16.12 -2.73 17.71
C ALA A 107 -14.79 -2.37 18.37
N LYS A 108 -14.33 -3.20 19.31
CA LYS A 108 -13.04 -2.98 20.01
C LYS A 108 -11.84 -3.00 19.06
N ALA A 109 -11.82 -3.92 18.10
CA ALA A 109 -10.74 -4.02 17.11
C ALA A 109 -10.68 -2.79 16.23
N VAL A 110 -11.84 -2.29 15.76
CA VAL A 110 -11.91 -1.09 14.90
C VAL A 110 -11.58 0.17 15.71
N GLU A 111 -12.02 0.29 16.96
CA GLU A 111 -11.65 1.38 17.87
C GLU A 111 -10.13 1.43 18.07
N ALA A 112 -9.53 0.30 18.43
CA ALA A 112 -8.08 0.22 18.62
C ALA A 112 -7.31 0.61 17.35
N ARG A 113 -7.80 0.20 16.17
CA ARG A 113 -7.21 0.58 14.87
C ARG A 113 -7.35 2.06 14.60
N ARG A 114 -8.53 2.65 14.83
CA ARG A 114 -8.77 4.10 14.72
C ARG A 114 -7.82 4.89 15.61
N ASP A 115 -7.70 4.50 16.88
CA ASP A 115 -6.91 5.22 17.87
C ASP A 115 -5.40 5.12 17.54
N ARG A 116 -4.94 3.96 17.08
CA ARG A 116 -3.58 3.76 16.57
C ARG A 116 -3.32 4.65 15.35
N MET A 117 -4.22 4.64 14.37
CA MET A 117 -4.10 5.51 13.19
C MET A 117 -4.04 6.99 13.59
N ALA A 118 -4.90 7.43 14.50
CA ALA A 118 -4.89 8.81 15.00
C ALA A 118 -3.58 9.16 15.73
N ALA A 119 -2.99 8.22 16.47
CA ALA A 119 -1.68 8.41 17.11
C ALA A 119 -0.56 8.51 16.07
N VAL A 120 -0.55 7.62 15.09
CA VAL A 120 0.41 7.57 13.99
C VAL A 120 0.34 8.87 13.17
N MET A 121 -0.86 9.36 12.83
CA MET A 121 -1.04 10.59 12.07
C MET A 121 -0.68 11.88 12.83
N ARG A 122 -0.59 11.82 14.16
CA ARG A 122 -0.07 12.93 14.99
C ARG A 122 1.45 12.92 15.13
N SER A 123 2.14 11.89 14.66
CA SER A 123 3.59 11.77 14.76
C SER A 123 4.31 12.83 13.92
N GLU A 124 5.55 13.16 14.29
CA GLU A 124 6.39 14.06 13.48
C GLU A 124 6.69 13.47 12.09
N ALA A 125 6.77 12.15 11.98
CA ALA A 125 6.95 11.49 10.69
C ALA A 125 5.77 11.72 9.74
N ALA A 126 4.54 11.74 10.26
CA ALA A 126 3.35 11.99 9.45
C ALA A 126 3.34 13.38 8.79
N LYS A 127 3.98 14.38 9.43
CA LYS A 127 4.12 15.72 8.88
C LYS A 127 4.98 15.77 7.60
N ARG A 128 5.75 14.71 7.32
CA ARG A 128 6.53 14.59 6.09
C ARG A 128 5.69 14.14 4.88
N ILE A 129 4.49 13.61 5.12
CA ILE A 129 3.57 13.27 4.03
C ILE A 129 2.89 14.55 3.57
N VAL A 130 3.12 14.91 2.32
CA VAL A 130 2.47 16.08 1.73
C VAL A 130 1.03 15.74 1.36
N PRO A 131 0.06 16.60 1.68
CA PRO A 131 -1.32 16.42 1.25
C PRO A 131 -1.40 16.27 -0.28
N THR A 132 -2.11 15.24 -0.71
CA THR A 132 -2.32 14.98 -2.13
C THR A 132 -3.18 16.11 -2.74
N PRO A 133 -2.78 16.69 -3.88
CA PRO A 133 -3.60 17.69 -4.57
C PRO A 133 -5.01 17.18 -4.87
N ASP A 134 -6.01 18.02 -4.62
CA ASP A 134 -7.41 17.70 -4.92
C ASP A 134 -7.72 17.98 -6.39
N VAL A 135 -7.36 17.03 -7.23
CA VAL A 135 -7.55 17.08 -8.69
C VAL A 135 -7.97 15.71 -9.21
N ALA A 136 -8.46 15.65 -10.44
CA ALA A 136 -8.76 14.39 -11.09
C ALA A 136 -7.51 13.50 -11.18
N PRO A 137 -7.62 12.17 -11.03
CA PRO A 137 -6.48 11.26 -10.94
C PRO A 137 -5.51 11.33 -12.14
N ASP A 138 -6.01 11.60 -13.33
CA ASP A 138 -5.21 11.75 -14.56
C ASP A 138 -4.36 13.04 -14.57
N LYS A 139 -4.71 14.05 -13.77
CA LYS A 139 -4.00 15.32 -13.60
C LYS A 139 -3.08 15.34 -12.39
N LEU A 140 -3.11 14.30 -11.58
CA LEU A 140 -2.46 14.31 -10.27
C LEU A 140 -0.95 14.49 -10.36
N LEU A 141 -0.28 13.75 -11.24
CA LEU A 141 1.18 13.89 -11.38
C LEU A 141 1.56 15.31 -11.84
N ASP A 142 0.81 15.87 -12.77
CA ASP A 142 1.06 17.24 -13.25
C ASP A 142 0.89 18.25 -12.12
N ALA A 143 -0.12 18.07 -11.25
CA ALA A 143 -0.31 18.92 -10.07
C ALA A 143 0.81 18.74 -9.02
N ILE A 144 1.33 17.53 -8.82
CA ILE A 144 2.46 17.26 -7.92
C ILE A 144 3.73 17.94 -8.41
N VAL A 145 4.01 17.93 -9.71
CA VAL A 145 5.25 18.49 -10.26
C VAL A 145 5.18 19.99 -10.59
N ALA A 146 3.99 20.54 -10.76
CA ALA A 146 3.80 21.94 -11.14
C ALA A 146 4.51 22.97 -10.23
N PRO A 147 4.57 22.81 -8.89
CA PRO A 147 5.30 23.73 -8.00
C PRO A 147 6.82 23.76 -8.25
N HIS A 148 7.34 22.79 -8.98
CA HIS A 148 8.77 22.58 -9.20
C HIS A 148 9.22 22.95 -10.62
N LYS A 149 8.43 23.73 -11.34
CA LYS A 149 8.75 24.17 -12.69
C LYS A 149 10.15 24.83 -12.76
N GLY A 150 10.93 24.51 -13.80
CA GLY A 150 12.32 24.96 -13.95
C GLY A 150 13.34 24.10 -13.20
N LYS A 151 12.89 23.09 -12.45
CA LYS A 151 13.75 22.09 -11.81
C LYS A 151 13.54 20.72 -12.45
N VAL A 152 14.53 19.86 -12.29
CA VAL A 152 14.40 18.42 -12.59
C VAL A 152 13.68 17.77 -11.44
N VAL A 153 12.61 17.02 -11.72
CA VAL A 153 11.92 16.24 -10.68
C VAL A 153 12.14 14.76 -10.94
N MET A 154 12.75 14.07 -9.99
CA MET A 154 12.85 12.62 -10.00
C MET A 154 11.73 12.04 -9.16
N VAL A 155 10.78 11.38 -9.80
CA VAL A 155 9.67 10.69 -9.14
C VAL A 155 10.00 9.20 -9.05
N ASP A 156 9.99 8.67 -7.82
CA ASP A 156 10.20 7.24 -7.51
C ASP A 156 8.87 6.62 -7.05
N LEU A 157 8.36 5.68 -7.83
CA LEU A 157 7.21 4.86 -7.44
C LEU A 157 7.71 3.65 -6.66
N TRP A 158 7.36 3.60 -5.39
CA TRP A 158 7.84 2.58 -4.47
C TRP A 158 6.77 2.13 -3.47
N ASN A 159 7.04 1.08 -2.71
CA ASN A 159 6.23 0.67 -1.56
C ASN A 159 7.10 0.02 -0.49
N THR A 160 6.64 0.03 0.76
CA THR A 160 7.39 -0.50 1.92
C THR A 160 7.71 -1.98 1.81
N TRP A 161 6.85 -2.75 1.18
CA TRP A 161 7.03 -4.20 0.93
C TRP A 161 7.94 -4.49 -0.28
N CYS A 162 8.29 -3.48 -1.09
CA CYS A 162 9.14 -3.65 -2.27
C CYS A 162 10.62 -3.69 -1.87
N GLY A 163 11.17 -4.87 -1.72
CA GLY A 163 12.60 -5.07 -1.38
C GLY A 163 13.56 -4.36 -2.34
N PRO A 164 13.45 -4.55 -3.68
CA PRO A 164 14.28 -3.85 -4.66
C PRO A 164 14.17 -2.32 -4.59
N CYS A 165 12.96 -1.77 -4.33
CA CYS A 165 12.79 -0.32 -4.17
C CYS A 165 13.59 0.22 -2.98
N ARG A 166 13.48 -0.45 -1.83
CA ARG A 166 14.20 -0.08 -0.61
C ARG A 166 15.71 -0.14 -0.78
N ALA A 167 16.21 -1.15 -1.49
CA ALA A 167 17.62 -1.27 -1.80
C ALA A 167 18.10 -0.11 -2.68
N ALA A 168 17.37 0.18 -3.77
CA ALA A 168 17.70 1.28 -4.68
C ALA A 168 17.65 2.64 -3.99
N ILE A 169 16.65 2.91 -3.15
CA ILE A 169 16.55 4.14 -2.35
C ILE A 169 17.79 4.27 -1.46
N LYS A 170 18.13 3.22 -0.70
CA LYS A 170 19.31 3.23 0.19
C LYS A 170 20.61 3.48 -0.55
N GLU A 171 20.77 2.90 -1.74
CA GLU A 171 21.96 3.08 -2.57
C GLU A 171 22.04 4.48 -3.19
N ASN A 172 20.91 5.11 -3.49
CA ASN A 172 20.84 6.42 -4.14
C ASN A 172 20.86 7.58 -3.12
N GLU A 173 20.51 7.37 -1.84
CA GLU A 173 20.51 8.43 -0.82
C GLU A 173 21.86 9.18 -0.73
N PRO A 174 23.04 8.52 -0.68
CA PRO A 174 24.31 9.23 -0.62
C PRO A 174 24.61 10.11 -1.84
N LEU A 175 24.05 9.80 -3.02
CA LEU A 175 24.25 10.59 -4.23
C LEU A 175 23.68 12.01 -4.09
N LYS A 176 22.66 12.20 -3.25
CA LYS A 176 22.05 13.51 -3.00
C LYS A 176 22.95 14.50 -2.28
N ASP A 177 23.96 14.00 -1.57
CA ASP A 177 24.97 14.84 -0.90
C ASP A 177 26.26 14.97 -1.72
N SER A 178 26.38 14.23 -2.80
CA SER A 178 27.58 14.18 -3.62
C SER A 178 27.29 14.58 -5.08
N GLU A 179 27.27 13.63 -5.98
CA GLU A 179 27.18 13.88 -7.42
C GLU A 179 25.85 14.49 -7.88
N LEU A 180 24.77 14.23 -7.14
CA LEU A 180 23.42 14.74 -7.42
C LEU A 180 23.01 15.86 -6.42
N SER A 181 24.00 16.47 -5.75
CA SER A 181 23.76 17.62 -4.88
C SER A 181 23.52 18.86 -5.73
N SER A 182 22.25 19.27 -5.84
CA SER A 182 21.86 20.43 -6.64
C SER A 182 20.49 20.97 -6.20
N ASP A 183 20.39 22.30 -6.11
CA ASP A 183 19.12 23.00 -5.88
C ASP A 183 18.11 22.87 -7.05
N TYR A 184 18.60 22.40 -8.19
CA TYR A 184 17.78 22.17 -9.36
C TYR A 184 17.18 20.76 -9.42
N ILE A 185 17.40 19.92 -8.41
CA ILE A 185 16.83 18.57 -8.34
C ILE A 185 15.80 18.49 -7.21
N VAL A 186 14.64 17.98 -7.51
CA VAL A 186 13.58 17.69 -6.54
C VAL A 186 13.31 16.19 -6.53
N TRP A 187 13.32 15.61 -5.34
CA TRP A 187 13.07 14.19 -5.12
C TRP A 187 11.64 14.01 -4.64
N VAL A 188 10.86 13.25 -5.38
CA VAL A 188 9.46 12.94 -5.07
C VAL A 188 9.30 11.43 -4.95
N TYR A 189 8.79 10.98 -3.82
CA TYR A 189 8.52 9.58 -3.52
C TYR A 189 7.04 9.35 -3.44
N ILE A 190 6.54 8.44 -4.26
CA ILE A 190 5.12 8.10 -4.31
C ILE A 190 4.94 6.64 -3.92
N ALA A 191 4.24 6.39 -2.82
CA ALA A 191 3.75 5.09 -2.42
C ALA A 191 2.23 5.05 -2.53
N ASP A 192 1.65 3.86 -2.49
CA ASP A 192 0.21 3.68 -2.40
C ASP A 192 -0.21 3.12 -1.02
N ASP A 193 -1.50 2.97 -0.83
CA ASP A 193 -2.11 2.52 0.41
C ASP A 193 -1.84 1.04 0.75
N SER A 194 -1.26 0.26 -0.18
CA SER A 194 -0.76 -1.08 0.10
C SER A 194 0.48 -1.09 1.02
N SER A 195 1.15 0.07 1.16
CA SER A 195 2.15 0.29 2.21
C SER A 195 1.44 0.55 3.54
N PRO A 196 1.54 -0.35 4.55
CA PRO A 196 1.00 -0.06 5.88
C PRO A 196 1.55 1.26 6.41
N ILE A 197 0.66 2.12 6.95
CA ILE A 197 1.04 3.49 7.30
C ILE A 197 2.15 3.52 8.36
N GLU A 198 2.12 2.61 9.32
CA GLU A 198 3.14 2.48 10.35
C GLU A 198 4.53 2.23 9.74
N SER A 199 4.63 1.20 8.88
CA SER A 199 5.88 0.86 8.18
C SER A 199 6.35 1.99 7.26
N TYR A 200 5.41 2.69 6.63
CA TYR A 200 5.72 3.84 5.78
C TYR A 200 6.34 4.98 6.60
N LEU A 201 5.73 5.32 7.74
CA LEU A 201 6.21 6.38 8.63
C LEU A 201 7.51 6.03 9.35
N GLU A 202 7.82 4.75 9.53
CA GLU A 202 9.13 4.30 10.03
C GLU A 202 10.24 4.52 9.00
N MET A 203 9.93 4.40 7.71
CA MET A 203 10.94 4.44 6.63
C MET A 203 11.21 5.85 6.09
N ILE A 204 10.19 6.69 5.94
CA ILE A 204 10.33 7.99 5.28
C ILE A 204 11.24 9.00 5.99
N PRO A 205 11.50 8.94 7.32
CA PRO A 205 12.49 9.81 7.95
C PRO A 205 13.90 9.70 7.37
N ASP A 206 14.26 8.52 6.89
CA ASP A 206 15.58 8.23 6.32
C ASP A 206 15.65 8.45 4.80
N ILE A 207 14.56 8.90 4.19
CA ILE A 207 14.45 9.13 2.75
C ILE A 207 14.20 10.62 2.51
N ARG A 208 15.22 11.31 2.01
CA ARG A 208 15.12 12.77 1.77
C ARG A 208 14.35 13.09 0.50
N GLY A 209 13.30 13.84 0.64
CA GLY A 209 12.43 14.25 -0.46
C GLY A 209 11.01 14.55 -0.02
N ILE A 210 10.15 14.70 -0.99
CA ILE A 210 8.73 14.98 -0.83
C ILE A 210 7.99 13.67 -0.92
N HIS A 211 7.16 13.37 0.07
CA HIS A 211 6.48 12.09 0.17
C HIS A 211 4.99 12.23 -0.05
N TYR A 212 4.46 11.44 -0.98
CA TYR A 212 3.03 11.27 -1.21
C TYR A 212 2.63 9.82 -0.96
N ARG A 213 1.47 9.63 -0.34
CA ARG A 213 0.83 8.33 -0.18
C ARG A 213 -0.55 8.38 -0.83
N LEU A 214 -0.66 7.74 -1.98
CA LEU A 214 -1.81 7.86 -2.87
C LEU A 214 -2.84 6.77 -2.64
N MET A 215 -4.09 7.08 -2.97
CA MET A 215 -5.18 6.13 -3.02
C MET A 215 -5.10 5.25 -4.28
N PRO A 216 -5.77 4.07 -4.31
CA PRO A 216 -5.68 3.13 -5.44
C PRO A 216 -6.00 3.74 -6.80
N GLU A 217 -7.02 4.59 -6.90
CA GLU A 217 -7.42 5.21 -8.16
C GLU A 217 -6.36 6.20 -8.66
N GLN A 218 -5.75 6.93 -7.74
CA GLN A 218 -4.74 7.94 -8.03
C GLN A 218 -3.45 7.29 -8.57
N ILE A 219 -2.95 6.26 -7.89
CA ILE A 219 -1.75 5.57 -8.36
C ILE A 219 -2.01 4.77 -9.65
N SER A 220 -3.23 4.22 -9.82
CA SER A 220 -3.64 3.53 -11.04
C SER A 220 -3.59 4.44 -12.26
N ALA A 221 -4.03 5.69 -12.14
CA ALA A 221 -3.96 6.67 -13.22
C ALA A 221 -2.52 6.97 -13.64
N ILE A 222 -1.61 7.17 -12.66
CA ILE A 222 -0.18 7.38 -12.94
C ILE A 222 0.43 6.14 -13.61
N ARG A 223 0.16 4.95 -13.08
CA ARG A 223 0.66 3.69 -13.66
C ARG A 223 0.19 3.47 -15.09
N SER A 224 -1.08 3.75 -15.37
CA SER A 224 -1.65 3.64 -16.72
C SER A 224 -1.01 4.63 -17.68
N ARG A 225 -0.79 5.89 -17.28
CA ARG A 225 -0.17 6.94 -18.10
C ARG A 225 1.24 6.56 -18.59
N PHE A 226 2.03 5.89 -17.75
CA PHE A 226 3.43 5.56 -18.03
C PHE A 226 3.68 4.07 -18.33
N GLY A 227 2.64 3.25 -18.41
CA GLY A 227 2.77 1.81 -18.69
C GLY A 227 3.56 1.06 -17.60
N VAL A 228 3.33 1.41 -16.33
CA VAL A 228 4.10 0.85 -15.20
C VAL A 228 3.69 -0.60 -14.96
N ASP A 229 4.58 -1.53 -15.25
CA ASP A 229 4.42 -2.98 -15.08
C ASP A 229 4.94 -3.51 -13.74
N GLY A 230 5.75 -2.72 -13.03
CA GLY A 230 6.33 -3.10 -11.74
C GLY A 230 7.13 -1.96 -11.12
N ILE A 231 7.47 -2.10 -9.83
CA ILE A 231 8.28 -1.15 -9.07
C ILE A 231 9.60 -1.80 -8.62
N PRO A 232 10.71 -1.03 -8.42
CA PRO A 232 10.79 0.42 -8.55
C PRO A 232 10.54 0.90 -9.98
N TYR A 233 9.89 2.04 -10.12
CA TYR A 233 9.69 2.70 -11.40
C TYR A 233 9.95 4.19 -11.26
N TYR A 234 10.66 4.75 -12.22
CA TYR A 234 11.08 6.14 -12.19
C TYR A 234 10.38 6.95 -13.28
N ILE A 235 10.00 8.19 -12.92
CA ILE A 235 9.52 9.18 -13.87
C ILE A 235 10.44 10.38 -13.74
N LEU A 236 11.14 10.71 -14.81
CA LEU A 236 12.00 11.88 -14.88
C LEU A 236 11.25 13.04 -15.51
N VAL A 237 11.15 14.14 -14.78
CA VAL A 237 10.55 15.38 -15.27
C VAL A 237 11.65 16.39 -15.54
N GLY A 238 11.77 16.82 -16.77
CA GLY A 238 12.73 17.81 -17.19
C GLY A 238 12.40 19.21 -16.68
N ARG A 239 13.32 20.16 -16.82
CA ARG A 239 13.11 21.55 -16.44
C ARG A 239 12.01 22.25 -17.23
N ASP A 240 11.70 21.73 -18.43
CA ASP A 240 10.57 22.13 -19.27
C ASP A 240 9.21 21.62 -18.75
N GLY A 241 9.22 20.74 -17.74
CA GLY A 241 8.05 20.11 -17.17
C GLY A 241 7.60 18.85 -17.89
N LYS A 242 8.32 18.39 -18.91
CA LYS A 242 7.98 17.16 -19.62
C LYS A 242 8.35 15.94 -18.78
N ALA A 243 7.36 15.10 -18.51
CA ALA A 243 7.50 13.88 -17.73
C ALA A 243 7.70 12.67 -18.65
N GLU A 244 8.72 11.86 -18.36
CA GLU A 244 9.04 10.63 -19.10
C GLU A 244 9.15 9.45 -18.14
N GLY A 245 8.45 8.34 -18.46
CA GLY A 245 8.61 7.08 -17.76
C GLY A 245 9.95 6.44 -18.11
N ARG A 246 10.74 6.08 -17.10
CA ARG A 246 12.11 5.64 -17.27
C ARG A 246 12.39 4.32 -16.52
N PRO A 247 11.87 3.20 -17.03
CA PRO A 247 12.13 1.87 -16.44
C PRO A 247 13.60 1.46 -16.49
N ASP A 248 14.39 2.04 -17.41
CA ASP A 248 15.82 1.82 -17.55
C ASP A 248 16.63 2.38 -16.38
N LEU A 249 16.09 3.31 -15.58
CA LEU A 249 16.75 3.90 -14.43
C LEU A 249 16.80 2.98 -13.19
N ARG A 250 16.32 1.74 -13.31
CA ARG A 250 16.66 0.66 -12.37
C ARG A 250 18.16 0.37 -12.37
N ASP A 251 18.85 0.71 -13.45
CA ASP A 251 20.31 0.74 -13.56
C ASP A 251 20.86 2.03 -12.91
N ARG A 252 21.74 1.89 -11.93
CA ARG A 252 22.25 3.01 -11.13
C ARG A 252 23.07 4.02 -11.95
N ASP A 253 23.85 3.56 -12.92
CA ASP A 253 24.68 4.45 -13.75
C ASP A 253 23.79 5.26 -14.69
N LYS A 254 22.77 4.63 -15.27
CA LYS A 254 21.75 5.32 -16.06
C LYS A 254 20.95 6.31 -15.23
N TYR A 255 20.56 5.93 -13.99
CA TYR A 255 19.87 6.81 -13.06
C TYR A 255 20.64 8.10 -12.83
N ARG A 256 21.91 7.98 -12.41
CA ARG A 256 22.80 9.11 -12.18
C ARG A 256 22.99 9.97 -13.42
N LYS A 257 23.36 9.34 -14.54
CA LYS A 257 23.59 10.03 -15.81
C LYS A 257 22.36 10.80 -16.29
N ALA A 258 21.17 10.19 -16.26
CA ALA A 258 19.96 10.82 -16.75
C ALA A 258 19.59 12.08 -15.96
N ILE A 259 19.80 12.08 -14.63
CA ILE A 259 19.55 13.25 -13.78
C ILE A 259 20.53 14.37 -14.10
N LEU A 260 21.82 14.04 -14.22
CA LEU A 260 22.86 15.02 -14.55
C LEU A 260 22.61 15.64 -15.93
N ASP A 261 22.29 14.83 -16.92
CA ASP A 261 21.94 15.30 -18.28
C ASP A 261 20.71 16.23 -18.23
N ALA A 262 19.67 15.86 -17.46
CA ALA A 262 18.46 16.68 -17.32
C ALA A 262 18.71 18.02 -16.61
N VAL A 263 19.64 18.07 -15.67
CA VAL A 263 20.06 19.31 -14.99
C VAL A 263 20.88 20.20 -15.94
N ALA A 264 21.72 19.62 -16.77
CA ALA A 264 22.53 20.35 -17.75
C ALA A 264 21.72 20.94 -18.91
N ASN A 265 20.61 20.28 -19.28
CA ASN A 265 19.70 20.78 -20.32
C ASN A 265 18.86 21.96 -19.77
N LYS A 266 19.05 23.14 -20.41
CA LYS A 266 18.33 24.39 -20.03
C LYS A 266 16.95 24.45 -20.64
#